data_07231137a26c66d7b4e4a50b5324ec98
#
_entry.id   07231137a26c66d7b4e4a50b5324ec98
#
_cell.length_a   1.000
_cell.length_b   1.000
_cell.length_c   1.000
_cell.angle_alpha   90.00
_cell.angle_beta   90.00
_cell.angle_gamma   90.00
#
_symmetry.space_group_name_H-M   'P 1'
#
loop_
_entity.id
_entity.type
_entity.pdbx_description
1 polymer ?
#
loop_
_entity_poly.entity_id
_entity_poly.type
_entity_poly.pdbx_seq_one_letter_code
_entity_poly.pdbx_strand_id
1 'polypeptide(L)'
;LKDYKLCELAKNELTELSQKGKVNFTMATIDCHMPQGFLCKYCPNTYDNRYENIYACQSQLVNSFVEWCKTQSWYQNTTIVLVGDHPTMAQQYVNDVPSDYQRTTYNCFINSKVTTDQIKNRQFTHMDMYPTTLAVMGFNIEGNKLALGTNLFSELPTIIEKYGQDYINEEVQKSSEYLDKNIYQFN
;
A
#
# COMPACT_ATOMS: atom_id res chain seq x y z
N LEU A 1 -10.64 8.31 14.56
CA LEU A 1 -9.94 7.26 15.29
C LEU A 1 -8.45 7.47 15.07
N LYS A 2 -7.63 7.41 16.11
CA LYS A 2 -6.17 7.49 15.99
C LYS A 2 -5.59 6.13 15.59
N ASP A 3 -4.51 6.12 14.83
CA ASP A 3 -3.93 4.89 14.28
C ASP A 3 -3.47 3.89 15.35
N TYR A 4 -2.93 4.37 16.48
CA TYR A 4 -2.61 3.46 17.58
C TYR A 4 -3.85 2.70 18.09
N LYS A 5 -5.01 3.38 18.14
CA LYS A 5 -6.26 2.76 18.54
C LYS A 5 -6.82 1.81 17.48
N LEU A 6 -6.63 2.17 16.22
CA LEU A 6 -6.94 1.29 15.09
C LEU A 6 -6.12 0.00 15.18
N CYS A 7 -4.82 0.08 15.47
CA CYS A 7 -3.97 -1.09 15.66
C CYS A 7 -4.41 -1.97 16.84
N GLU A 8 -4.85 -1.37 17.96
CA GLU A 8 -5.40 -2.13 19.10
C GLU A 8 -6.66 -2.89 18.71
N LEU A 9 -7.60 -2.23 18.02
CA LEU A 9 -8.83 -2.86 17.55
C LEU A 9 -8.55 -3.96 16.54
N ALA A 10 -7.63 -3.72 15.60
CA ALA A 10 -7.23 -4.69 14.59
C ALA A 10 -6.62 -5.96 15.21
N LYS A 11 -5.83 -5.83 16.27
CA LYS A 11 -5.28 -6.99 17.00
C LYS A 11 -6.39 -7.84 17.62
N ASN A 12 -7.38 -7.20 18.23
CA ASN A 12 -8.52 -7.91 18.82
C ASN A 12 -9.34 -8.63 17.74
N GLU A 13 -9.68 -7.92 16.68
CA GLU A 13 -10.46 -8.48 15.56
C GLU A 13 -9.74 -9.65 14.88
N LEU A 14 -8.43 -9.52 14.59
CA LEU A 14 -7.64 -10.59 13.99
C LEU A 14 -7.52 -11.81 14.91
N THR A 15 -7.45 -11.60 16.23
CA THR A 15 -7.43 -12.70 17.19
C THR A 15 -8.72 -13.52 17.13
N GLU A 16 -9.87 -12.86 16.98
CA GLU A 16 -11.16 -13.54 16.85
C GLU A 16 -11.34 -14.18 15.46
N LEU A 17 -11.05 -13.42 14.40
CA LEU A 17 -11.25 -13.89 13.01
C LEU A 17 -10.35 -15.07 12.67
N SER A 18 -9.13 -15.10 13.17
CA SER A 18 -8.17 -16.19 12.92
C SER A 18 -8.67 -17.57 13.40
N GLN A 19 -9.60 -17.59 14.36
CA GLN A 19 -10.23 -18.81 14.85
C GLN A 19 -11.38 -19.30 13.95
N LYS A 20 -11.89 -18.43 13.06
CA LYS A 20 -13.05 -18.73 12.20
C LYS A 20 -12.67 -19.27 10.82
N GLY A 21 -11.38 -19.26 10.46
CA GLY A 21 -10.90 -19.78 9.18
C GLY A 21 -10.03 -18.79 8.42
N LYS A 22 -10.12 -18.83 7.07
CA LYS A 22 -9.35 -17.93 6.21
C LYS A 22 -9.88 -16.49 6.34
N VAL A 23 -8.96 -15.53 6.47
CA VAL A 23 -9.27 -14.12 6.68
C VAL A 23 -8.64 -13.28 5.58
N ASN A 24 -9.41 -12.36 5.02
CA ASN A 24 -8.89 -11.18 4.33
C ASN A 24 -9.21 -9.97 5.20
N PHE A 25 -8.18 -9.31 5.72
CA PHE A 25 -8.32 -8.17 6.62
C PHE A 25 -7.61 -6.97 6.04
N THR A 26 -8.34 -5.87 5.86
CA THR A 26 -7.79 -4.62 5.35
C THR A 26 -7.93 -3.53 6.40
N MET A 27 -6.85 -2.79 6.63
CA MET A 27 -6.79 -1.69 7.58
C MET A 27 -6.21 -0.47 6.88
N ALA A 28 -6.88 0.68 7.00
CA ALA A 28 -6.40 1.95 6.48
C ALA A 28 -6.02 2.90 7.63
N THR A 29 -4.76 3.34 7.64
CA THR A 29 -4.26 4.34 8.58
C THR A 29 -4.52 5.75 8.07
N ILE A 30 -4.64 6.72 8.98
CA ILE A 30 -5.06 8.09 8.63
C ILE A 30 -4.25 9.19 9.33
N ASP A 31 -3.44 8.89 10.33
CA ASP A 31 -2.77 9.93 11.13
C ASP A 31 -1.79 10.77 10.28
N CYS A 32 -1.32 10.27 9.14
CA CYS A 32 -0.48 11.02 8.19
C CYS A 32 -1.26 11.92 7.22
N HIS A 33 -2.61 11.92 7.26
CA HIS A 33 -3.42 12.64 6.28
C HIS A 33 -3.34 14.17 6.46
N MET A 34 -3.30 14.90 5.32
CA MET A 34 -3.31 16.36 5.31
C MET A 34 -4.65 16.93 5.86
N PRO A 35 -4.74 18.23 6.27
CA PRO A 35 -3.73 19.27 6.16
C PRO A 35 -2.71 19.34 7.30
N GLN A 36 -2.93 18.68 8.43
CA GLN A 36 -2.05 18.83 9.60
C GLN A 36 -1.50 17.51 10.14
N GLY A 37 -2.06 16.40 9.69
CA GLY A 37 -1.81 15.09 10.30
C GLY A 37 -2.24 15.05 11.78
N PHE A 38 -2.02 13.92 12.43
CA PHE A 38 -2.43 13.75 13.82
C PHE A 38 -1.29 13.18 14.66
N LEU A 39 -0.84 13.95 15.65
CA LEU A 39 0.04 13.44 16.69
C LEU A 39 -0.77 12.67 17.72
N CYS A 40 -0.31 11.49 18.07
CA CYS A 40 -0.83 10.71 19.18
C CYS A 40 0.14 10.72 20.37
N LYS A 41 -0.26 10.15 21.48
CA LYS A 41 0.55 10.11 22.71
C LYS A 41 1.86 9.30 22.61
N TYR A 42 2.01 8.52 21.55
CA TYR A 42 3.19 7.70 21.29
C TYR A 42 4.13 8.33 20.24
N CYS A 43 3.72 9.42 19.63
CA CYS A 43 4.56 10.07 18.64
C CYS A 43 5.82 10.65 19.29
N PRO A 44 7.00 10.49 18.68
CA PRO A 44 8.20 11.15 19.14
C PRO A 44 8.07 12.68 19.00
N ASN A 45 8.86 13.40 19.75
CA ASN A 45 9.06 14.83 19.61
C ASN A 45 10.55 15.09 19.35
N THR A 46 11.07 14.47 18.29
CA THR A 46 12.50 14.43 17.96
C THR A 46 12.83 15.40 16.84
N TYR A 47 11.86 15.66 15.96
CA TYR A 47 12.03 16.50 14.77
C TYR A 47 11.33 17.83 14.94
N ASP A 48 11.89 18.88 14.36
CA ASP A 48 11.25 20.21 14.34
C ASP A 48 9.99 20.21 13.47
N ASN A 49 10.00 19.46 12.38
CA ASN A 49 8.85 19.33 11.50
C ASN A 49 7.81 18.36 12.10
N ARG A 50 6.57 18.86 12.20
CA ARG A 50 5.45 18.08 12.72
C ARG A 50 5.22 16.78 11.95
N TYR A 51 5.30 16.80 10.61
CA TYR A 51 5.07 15.62 9.79
C TYR A 51 6.15 14.56 9.95
N GLU A 52 7.39 14.95 10.18
CA GLU A 52 8.47 13.99 10.46
C GLU A 52 8.18 13.19 11.73
N ASN A 53 7.70 13.85 12.78
CA ASN A 53 7.28 13.16 14.00
C ASN A 53 6.08 12.24 13.75
N ILE A 54 5.12 12.63 12.90
CA ILE A 54 3.96 11.82 12.55
C ILE A 54 4.39 10.59 11.74
N TYR A 55 5.24 10.75 10.72
CA TYR A 55 5.75 9.63 9.93
C TYR A 55 6.62 8.67 10.75
N ALA A 56 7.46 9.19 11.63
CA ALA A 56 8.23 8.37 12.56
C ALA A 56 7.31 7.56 13.49
N CYS A 57 6.25 8.18 14.00
CA CYS A 57 5.22 7.53 14.80
C CYS A 57 4.51 6.42 14.00
N GLN A 58 4.08 6.72 12.79
CA GLN A 58 3.42 5.77 11.90
C GLN A 58 4.31 4.57 11.60
N SER A 59 5.57 4.81 11.31
CA SER A 59 6.56 3.75 11.09
C SER A 59 6.68 2.82 12.30
N GLN A 60 6.74 3.39 13.50
CA GLN A 60 6.81 2.61 14.74
C GLN A 60 5.54 1.80 15.00
N LEU A 61 4.36 2.39 14.76
CA LEU A 61 3.07 1.71 14.93
C LEU A 61 2.93 0.52 13.97
N VAL A 62 3.24 0.74 12.69
CA VAL A 62 3.20 -0.32 11.65
C VAL A 62 4.19 -1.43 11.99
N ASN A 63 5.43 -1.07 12.33
CA ASN A 63 6.43 -2.06 12.74
C ASN A 63 5.96 -2.88 13.95
N SER A 64 5.45 -2.22 14.99
CA SER A 64 4.95 -2.89 16.19
C SER A 64 3.75 -3.80 15.90
N PHE A 65 2.91 -3.43 14.94
CA PHE A 65 1.80 -4.25 14.51
C PHE A 65 2.29 -5.50 13.74
N VAL A 66 3.25 -5.33 12.82
CA VAL A 66 3.86 -6.44 12.09
C VAL A 66 4.59 -7.40 13.03
N GLU A 67 5.37 -6.87 13.99
CA GLU A 67 6.05 -7.71 14.99
C GLU A 67 5.05 -8.49 15.85
N TRP A 68 3.92 -7.87 16.23
CA TRP A 68 2.85 -8.59 16.89
C TRP A 68 2.27 -9.71 16.00
N CYS A 69 2.03 -9.45 14.71
CA CYS A 69 1.57 -10.48 13.79
C CYS A 69 2.54 -11.68 13.74
N LYS A 70 3.84 -11.43 13.76
CA LYS A 70 4.87 -12.48 13.75
C LYS A 70 4.81 -13.41 14.98
N THR A 71 4.26 -12.94 16.09
CA THR A 71 4.10 -13.77 17.30
C THR A 71 2.86 -14.67 17.27
N GLN A 72 1.99 -14.51 16.25
CA GLN A 72 0.74 -15.24 16.20
C GLN A 72 0.90 -16.60 15.52
N SER A 73 0.16 -17.61 15.98
CA SER A 73 0.21 -18.96 15.42
C SER A 73 -0.18 -19.05 13.94
N TRP A 74 -1.02 -18.12 13.47
CA TRP A 74 -1.47 -18.06 12.09
C TRP A 74 -0.47 -17.37 11.13
N TYR A 75 0.58 -16.72 11.65
CA TYR A 75 1.52 -15.92 10.84
C TYR A 75 2.15 -16.71 9.69
N GLN A 76 2.53 -17.97 9.92
CA GLN A 76 3.17 -18.81 8.91
C GLN A 76 2.30 -19.02 7.65
N ASN A 77 0.99 -18.83 7.77
CA ASN A 77 0.02 -18.97 6.69
C ASN A 77 -0.59 -17.62 6.26
N THR A 78 0.05 -16.51 6.63
CA THR A 78 -0.47 -15.16 6.37
C THR A 78 0.56 -14.34 5.61
N THR A 79 0.13 -13.72 4.52
CA THR A 79 0.89 -12.69 3.81
C THR A 79 0.43 -11.33 4.30
N ILE A 80 1.37 -10.45 4.63
CA ILE A 80 1.08 -9.07 5.00
C ILE A 80 1.53 -8.17 3.84
N VAL A 81 0.62 -7.30 3.39
CA VAL A 81 0.88 -6.35 2.31
C VAL A 81 0.76 -4.94 2.88
N LEU A 82 1.84 -4.18 2.82
CA LEU A 82 1.89 -2.76 3.17
C LEU A 82 1.88 -1.96 1.88
N VAL A 83 0.95 -1.04 1.76
CA VAL A 83 0.76 -0.22 0.55
C VAL A 83 0.53 1.22 0.94
N GLY A 84 1.33 2.14 0.38
CA GLY A 84 1.01 3.55 0.39
C GLY A 84 0.04 3.87 -0.75
N ASP A 85 -1.03 4.59 -0.45
CA ASP A 85 -2.09 4.92 -1.41
C ASP A 85 -1.65 5.99 -2.43
N HIS A 86 -0.94 7.03 -1.97
CA HIS A 86 -0.37 8.08 -2.80
C HIS A 86 0.72 8.86 -2.04
N PRO A 87 1.59 9.62 -2.73
CA PRO A 87 2.49 10.55 -2.07
C PRO A 87 1.73 11.61 -1.29
N THR A 88 2.29 12.05 -0.16
CA THR A 88 1.63 13.08 0.67
C THR A 88 1.32 14.37 -0.10
N MET A 89 0.13 14.92 0.17
CA MET A 89 -0.32 16.22 -0.35
C MET A 89 -0.04 17.37 0.63
N ALA A 90 0.63 17.12 1.76
CA ALA A 90 0.96 18.14 2.75
C ALA A 90 2.07 19.08 2.24
N GLN A 91 1.70 20.19 1.62
CA GLN A 91 2.64 21.13 1.00
C GLN A 91 3.73 21.61 1.97
N GLN A 92 3.37 21.92 3.21
CA GLN A 92 4.34 22.34 4.25
C GLN A 92 5.41 21.27 4.56
N TYR A 93 5.22 20.02 4.15
CA TYR A 93 6.21 18.96 4.31
C TYR A 93 7.04 18.74 3.05
N VAL A 94 6.47 19.01 1.88
CA VAL A 94 7.14 18.70 0.59
C VAL A 94 7.76 19.92 -0.08
N ASN A 95 7.56 21.14 0.44
CA ASN A 95 8.11 22.35 -0.15
C ASN A 95 9.65 22.36 -0.25
N ASP A 96 10.32 21.69 0.69
CA ASP A 96 11.78 21.59 0.74
C ASP A 96 12.33 20.37 0.00
N VAL A 97 11.46 19.55 -0.60
CA VAL A 97 11.89 18.41 -1.41
C VAL A 97 12.39 18.92 -2.77
N PRO A 98 13.61 18.55 -3.19
CA PRO A 98 14.14 18.94 -4.50
C PRO A 98 13.19 18.60 -5.64
N SER A 99 13.06 19.49 -6.63
CA SER A 99 12.13 19.33 -7.75
C SER A 99 12.45 18.13 -8.65
N ASP A 100 13.70 17.67 -8.65
CA ASP A 100 14.18 16.51 -9.40
C ASP A 100 14.06 15.19 -8.61
N TYR A 101 13.64 15.25 -7.34
CA TYR A 101 13.40 14.06 -6.54
C TYR A 101 12.07 13.39 -6.90
N GLN A 102 12.13 12.20 -7.43
CA GLN A 102 10.94 11.41 -7.73
C GLN A 102 10.37 10.82 -6.44
N ARG A 103 9.24 11.38 -6.00
CA ARG A 103 8.51 10.86 -4.84
C ARG A 103 7.78 9.56 -5.21
N THR A 104 7.84 8.59 -4.32
CA THR A 104 7.21 7.28 -4.48
C THR A 104 6.44 6.90 -3.22
N THR A 105 5.56 5.90 -3.32
CA THR A 105 4.89 5.29 -2.18
C THR A 105 5.70 4.12 -1.65
N TYR A 106 5.55 3.83 -0.36
CA TYR A 106 6.13 2.64 0.26
C TYR A 106 5.25 1.43 -0.01
N ASN A 107 5.86 0.35 -0.51
CA ASN A 107 5.17 -0.91 -0.74
C ASN A 107 6.05 -2.07 -0.26
N CYS A 108 5.45 -3.01 0.46
CA CYS A 108 6.17 -4.16 1.00
C CYS A 108 5.26 -5.38 1.10
N PHE A 109 5.78 -6.53 0.68
CA PHE A 109 5.13 -7.82 0.80
C PHE A 109 5.92 -8.67 1.79
N ILE A 110 5.31 -9.05 2.92
CA ILE A 110 5.94 -9.81 3.99
C ILE A 110 5.36 -11.21 4.00
N ASN A 111 6.21 -12.20 4.18
CA ASN A 111 5.85 -13.62 4.22
C ASN A 111 5.16 -14.10 2.93
N SER A 112 5.71 -13.68 1.79
CA SER A 112 5.26 -14.13 0.47
C SER A 112 5.40 -15.65 0.31
N LYS A 113 4.44 -16.28 -0.35
CA LYS A 113 4.51 -17.69 -0.76
C LYS A 113 5.30 -17.89 -2.06
N VAL A 114 5.66 -16.81 -2.74
CA VAL A 114 6.43 -16.83 -3.98
C VAL A 114 7.83 -16.28 -3.73
N THR A 115 8.83 -17.00 -4.23
CA THR A 115 10.22 -16.52 -4.34
C THR A 115 10.42 -15.88 -5.69
N THR A 116 11.14 -14.74 -5.73
CA THR A 116 11.46 -14.04 -6.97
C THR A 116 12.75 -13.26 -6.81
N ASP A 117 13.46 -13.06 -7.91
CA ASP A 117 14.59 -12.13 -7.99
C ASP A 117 14.14 -10.68 -8.28
N GLN A 118 12.86 -10.50 -8.66
CA GLN A 118 12.23 -9.21 -8.94
C GLN A 118 11.75 -8.50 -7.66
N ILE A 119 12.68 -8.26 -6.73
CA ILE A 119 12.34 -7.75 -5.40
C ILE A 119 12.46 -6.23 -5.25
N LYS A 120 13.04 -5.55 -6.23
CA LYS A 120 13.31 -4.10 -6.19
C LYS A 120 13.28 -3.47 -7.59
N ASN A 121 13.19 -2.13 -7.59
CA ASN A 121 13.38 -1.29 -8.78
C ASN A 121 12.39 -1.50 -9.93
N ARG A 122 11.25 -2.16 -9.67
CA ARG A 122 10.16 -2.22 -10.65
C ARG A 122 9.45 -0.86 -10.71
N GLN A 123 9.14 -0.42 -11.92
CA GLN A 123 8.24 0.71 -12.13
C GLN A 123 6.82 0.18 -12.29
N PHE A 124 5.90 0.64 -11.44
CA PHE A 124 4.55 0.07 -11.39
C PHE A 124 3.51 1.08 -10.91
N THR A 125 2.25 0.71 -11.06
CA THR A 125 1.08 1.44 -10.58
C THR A 125 0.30 0.62 -9.56
N HIS A 126 -0.71 1.24 -8.93
CA HIS A 126 -1.64 0.50 -8.05
C HIS A 126 -2.41 -0.61 -8.76
N MET A 127 -2.55 -0.56 -10.10
CA MET A 127 -3.15 -1.64 -10.89
C MET A 127 -2.39 -2.97 -10.75
N ASP A 128 -1.08 -2.90 -10.53
CA ASP A 128 -0.20 -4.07 -10.38
C ASP A 128 -0.30 -4.71 -8.99
N MET A 129 -0.84 -3.97 -7.99
CA MET A 129 -0.93 -4.44 -6.61
C MET A 129 -1.88 -5.64 -6.45
N TYR A 130 -3.01 -5.66 -7.16
CA TYR A 130 -3.97 -6.75 -7.04
C TYR A 130 -3.43 -8.09 -7.55
N PRO A 131 -2.96 -8.22 -8.81
CA PRO A 131 -2.35 -9.48 -9.26
C PRO A 131 -1.14 -9.88 -8.43
N THR A 132 -0.32 -8.92 -7.99
CA THR A 132 0.83 -9.22 -7.13
C THR A 132 0.40 -9.76 -5.77
N THR A 133 -0.61 -9.15 -5.14
CA THR A 133 -1.16 -9.63 -3.87
C THR A 133 -1.66 -11.08 -3.99
N LEU A 134 -2.39 -11.41 -5.03
CA LEU A 134 -2.82 -12.78 -5.27
C LEU A 134 -1.64 -13.75 -5.47
N ALA A 135 -0.63 -13.34 -6.24
CA ALA A 135 0.56 -14.15 -6.47
C ALA A 135 1.32 -14.44 -5.16
N VAL A 136 1.55 -13.42 -4.32
CA VAL A 136 2.26 -13.60 -3.03
C VAL A 136 1.48 -14.46 -2.04
N MET A 137 0.16 -14.56 -2.18
CA MET A 137 -0.69 -15.49 -1.45
C MET A 137 -0.60 -16.93 -1.97
N GLY A 138 0.09 -17.15 -3.10
CA GLY A 138 0.27 -18.46 -3.73
C GLY A 138 -0.77 -18.82 -4.79
N PHE A 139 -1.58 -17.86 -5.25
CA PHE A 139 -2.48 -18.09 -6.39
C PHE A 139 -1.69 -18.09 -7.70
N ASN A 140 -2.01 -19.06 -8.56
CA ASN A 140 -1.50 -19.04 -9.93
C ASN A 140 -2.35 -18.08 -10.77
N ILE A 141 -1.69 -17.13 -11.43
CA ILE A 141 -2.34 -16.14 -12.30
C ILE A 141 -1.90 -16.45 -13.73
N GLU A 142 -2.83 -16.89 -14.56
CA GLU A 142 -2.57 -17.17 -15.96
C GLU A 142 -2.00 -15.94 -16.66
N GLY A 143 -0.87 -16.11 -17.32
CA GLY A 143 -0.16 -15.02 -18.01
C GLY A 143 0.37 -13.92 -17.08
N ASN A 144 0.37 -14.12 -15.74
CA ASN A 144 0.82 -13.14 -14.74
C ASN A 144 0.17 -11.75 -14.84
N LYS A 145 -1.05 -11.67 -15.36
CA LYS A 145 -1.80 -10.41 -15.54
C LYS A 145 -3.24 -10.54 -15.10
N LEU A 146 -3.77 -9.46 -14.54
CA LEU A 146 -5.21 -9.26 -14.32
C LEU A 146 -5.58 -7.84 -14.75
N ALA A 147 -6.47 -7.73 -15.75
CA ALA A 147 -6.80 -6.46 -16.41
C ALA A 147 -5.54 -5.72 -16.87
N LEU A 148 -5.30 -4.50 -16.37
CA LEU A 148 -4.11 -3.71 -16.71
C LEU A 148 -2.91 -4.00 -15.79
N GLY A 149 -3.11 -4.71 -14.69
CA GLY A 149 -2.06 -5.00 -13.71
C GLY A 149 -1.23 -6.23 -14.06
N THR A 150 0.04 -6.17 -13.73
CA THR A 150 1.02 -7.23 -13.89
C THR A 150 1.49 -7.73 -12.52
N ASN A 151 1.65 -9.03 -12.35
CA ASN A 151 2.30 -9.60 -11.18
C ASN A 151 3.77 -9.12 -11.13
N LEU A 152 4.10 -8.28 -10.15
CA LEU A 152 5.43 -7.68 -9.99
C LEU A 152 6.54 -8.70 -9.72
N PHE A 153 6.19 -9.90 -9.28
CA PHE A 153 7.14 -10.98 -9.02
C PHE A 153 7.42 -11.85 -10.26
N SER A 154 6.80 -11.49 -11.39
CA SER A 154 7.10 -12.08 -12.69
C SER A 154 8.14 -11.25 -13.46
N GLU A 155 8.70 -11.84 -14.51
CA GLU A 155 9.62 -11.13 -15.43
C GLU A 155 8.87 -10.25 -16.46
N LEU A 156 7.53 -10.30 -16.45
CA LEU A 156 6.76 -9.51 -17.40
C LEU A 156 6.84 -8.02 -17.07
N PRO A 157 7.04 -7.16 -18.09
CA PRO A 157 7.02 -5.74 -17.87
C PRO A 157 5.63 -5.26 -17.47
N THR A 158 5.58 -4.30 -16.55
CA THR A 158 4.36 -3.55 -16.24
C THR A 158 3.99 -2.62 -17.41
N ILE A 159 2.80 -2.03 -17.35
CA ILE A 159 2.41 -1.05 -18.38
C ILE A 159 3.30 0.20 -18.34
N ILE A 160 3.76 0.62 -17.15
CA ILE A 160 4.71 1.74 -17.01
C ILE A 160 6.07 1.40 -17.62
N GLU A 161 6.60 0.22 -17.33
CA GLU A 161 7.88 -0.25 -17.89
C GLU A 161 7.82 -0.40 -19.41
N LYS A 162 6.65 -0.72 -19.97
CA LYS A 162 6.45 -0.93 -21.39
C LYS A 162 6.20 0.36 -22.18
N TYR A 163 5.40 1.27 -21.64
CA TYR A 163 4.90 2.42 -22.38
C TYR A 163 5.38 3.77 -21.82
N GLY A 164 5.95 3.78 -20.62
CA GLY A 164 6.35 4.98 -19.89
C GLY A 164 5.22 5.62 -19.10
N GLN A 165 5.61 6.36 -18.06
CA GLN A 165 4.67 6.99 -17.15
C GLN A 165 3.81 8.07 -17.82
N ASP A 166 4.41 8.93 -18.64
CA ASP A 166 3.70 10.04 -19.27
C ASP A 166 2.60 9.54 -20.18
N TYR A 167 2.90 8.55 -21.02
CA TYR A 167 1.91 7.93 -21.90
C TYR A 167 0.74 7.33 -21.09
N ILE A 168 1.01 6.60 -20.02
CA ILE A 168 -0.04 6.01 -19.20
C ILE A 168 -0.86 7.08 -18.50
N ASN A 169 -0.23 8.15 -18.01
CA ASN A 169 -0.93 9.27 -17.40
C ASN A 169 -1.89 9.96 -18.39
N GLU A 170 -1.46 10.13 -19.64
CA GLU A 170 -2.32 10.66 -20.70
C GLU A 170 -3.50 9.72 -20.99
N GLU A 171 -3.25 8.42 -21.10
CA GLU A 171 -4.29 7.43 -21.40
C GLU A 171 -5.36 7.33 -20.31
N VAL A 172 -4.97 7.32 -19.04
CA VAL A 172 -5.94 7.21 -17.92
C VAL A 172 -6.75 8.48 -17.68
N GLN A 173 -6.33 9.63 -18.25
CA GLN A 173 -7.10 10.88 -18.17
C GLN A 173 -8.18 10.97 -19.27
N LYS A 174 -8.15 10.12 -20.29
CA LYS A 174 -9.16 10.12 -21.33
C LYS A 174 -10.50 9.67 -20.78
N SER A 175 -11.58 10.33 -21.23
CA SER A 175 -12.93 9.88 -20.91
C SER A 175 -13.18 8.47 -21.45
N SER A 176 -13.92 7.69 -20.69
CA SER A 176 -14.33 6.34 -21.11
C SER A 176 -15.85 6.29 -21.23
N GLU A 177 -16.32 6.19 -22.47
CA GLU A 177 -17.75 6.06 -22.76
C GLU A 177 -18.38 4.87 -22.02
N TYR A 178 -17.61 3.79 -21.84
CA TYR A 178 -18.07 2.65 -21.05
C TYR A 178 -18.27 2.99 -19.58
N LEU A 179 -17.30 3.68 -18.95
CA LEU A 179 -17.38 4.09 -17.55
C LEU A 179 -18.51 5.11 -17.36
N ASP A 180 -18.60 6.09 -18.26
CA ASP A 180 -19.62 7.13 -18.20
C ASP A 180 -21.04 6.52 -18.25
N LYS A 181 -21.29 5.60 -19.17
CA LYS A 181 -22.61 4.99 -19.36
C LYS A 181 -22.95 3.89 -18.35
N ASN A 182 -21.96 3.06 -17.96
CA ASN A 182 -22.26 1.83 -17.22
C ASN A 182 -21.88 1.90 -15.74
N ILE A 183 -20.95 2.77 -15.35
CA ILE A 183 -20.47 2.90 -13.98
C ILE A 183 -20.95 4.19 -13.33
N TYR A 184 -20.67 5.33 -13.96
CA TYR A 184 -21.03 6.63 -13.40
C TYR A 184 -22.46 7.07 -13.72
N GLN A 185 -23.08 6.49 -14.75
CA GLN A 185 -24.47 6.77 -15.17
C GLN A 185 -24.70 8.27 -15.45
N PHE A 186 -23.70 8.95 -16.00
CA PHE A 186 -23.88 10.31 -16.50
C PHE A 186 -24.85 10.30 -17.69
N ASN A 187 -26.00 10.97 -17.51
CA ASN A 187 -27.03 11.16 -18.55
C ASN A 187 -26.66 12.31 -19.48
#